data_32c569ba02ca8ecaa46fc1a6cac05233
#
_entry.id   32c569ba02ca8ecaa46fc1a6cac05233
#
_cell.length_a   1.000
_cell.length_b   1.000
_cell.length_c   1.000
_cell.angle_alpha   90.00
_cell.angle_beta   90.00
_cell.angle_gamma   90.00
#
_symmetry.space_group_name_H-M   'P 1'
#
loop_
_entity.id
_entity.type
_entity.pdbx_description
1 polymer ?
#
loop_
_entity_poly.entity_id
_entity_poly.type
_entity_poly.pdbx_seq_one_letter_code
_entity_poly.pdbx_strand_id
1 'polypeptide(L)'
;MRAATKGTAMRKIVFMMSVSLDGYFEGPDHDLGWQLISDELHGHFNEWLATAGAFLDGRVTYELMASHWPTADQDPAASAPVVEFAGIWRDMPKIVFSRTLEQAGWNTTIVREVVPEQIAELKARPGGDLVIGGSVLASAFWAHDLIDEMRLYVQPVLLGRGRLLFQPSDVTLRFRLAEAQPFADGVVLLRYERLRA
;
A
#
# COMPACT_ATOMS: atom_id res chain seq x y z
N MET A 1 9.52 -25.04 -34.59
CA MET A 1 9.84 -24.44 -33.29
C MET A 1 8.71 -23.46 -32.95
N ARG A 2 7.79 -23.84 -32.06
CA ARG A 2 6.75 -22.92 -31.56
C ARG A 2 7.39 -22.05 -30.49
N ALA A 3 7.42 -20.76 -30.71
CA ALA A 3 7.78 -19.80 -29.66
C ALA A 3 6.75 -19.91 -28.53
N ALA A 4 7.21 -20.28 -27.34
CA ALA A 4 6.40 -20.22 -26.14
C ALA A 4 6.09 -18.75 -25.86
N THR A 5 4.87 -18.34 -26.06
CA THR A 5 4.34 -17.06 -25.57
C THR A 5 4.52 -17.06 -24.05
N LYS A 6 5.46 -16.29 -23.52
CA LYS A 6 5.50 -15.97 -22.09
C LYS A 6 4.16 -15.30 -21.77
N GLY A 7 3.28 -16.04 -21.12
CA GLY A 7 2.08 -15.45 -20.57
C GLY A 7 2.50 -14.31 -19.67
N THR A 8 1.97 -13.12 -19.92
CA THR A 8 2.19 -11.96 -19.08
C THR A 8 1.70 -12.34 -17.69
N ALA A 9 2.60 -12.38 -16.70
CA ALA A 9 2.19 -12.66 -15.31
C ALA A 9 1.14 -11.62 -14.91
N MET A 10 0.06 -12.08 -14.27
CA MET A 10 -0.97 -11.17 -13.77
C MET A 10 -0.35 -10.26 -12.71
N ARG A 11 -0.74 -8.98 -12.72
CA ARG A 11 -0.35 -8.01 -11.68
C ARG A 11 -0.82 -8.50 -10.32
N LYS A 12 0.03 -8.40 -9.30
CA LYS A 12 -0.36 -8.67 -7.92
C LYS A 12 -1.09 -7.46 -7.33
N ILE A 13 -1.95 -7.71 -6.36
CA ILE A 13 -2.37 -6.69 -5.39
C ILE A 13 -1.55 -6.89 -4.14
N VAL A 14 -0.76 -5.88 -3.81
CA VAL A 14 0.18 -5.88 -2.69
C VAL A 14 -0.33 -4.92 -1.62
N PHE A 15 -0.67 -5.44 -0.45
CA PHE A 15 -1.03 -4.63 0.70
C PHE A 15 0.24 -4.17 1.41
N MET A 16 0.42 -2.86 1.52
CA MET A 16 1.58 -2.25 2.15
C MET A 16 1.16 -1.34 3.30
N MET A 17 1.65 -1.62 4.52
CA MET A 17 1.35 -0.80 5.71
C MET A 17 2.46 -0.87 6.74
N SER A 18 2.68 0.25 7.45
CA SER A 18 3.36 0.27 8.75
C SER A 18 2.41 -0.16 9.86
N VAL A 19 2.93 -0.91 10.83
CA VAL A 19 2.14 -1.45 11.94
C VAL A 19 2.98 -1.47 13.22
N SER A 20 2.39 -1.15 14.37
CA SER A 20 3.02 -1.29 15.68
C SER A 20 3.15 -2.78 16.08
N LEU A 21 3.99 -3.09 17.07
CA LEU A 21 4.15 -4.46 17.60
C LEU A 21 2.82 -5.05 18.12
N ASP A 22 1.91 -4.22 18.56
CA ASP A 22 0.58 -4.61 19.07
C ASP A 22 -0.54 -4.46 18.03
N GLY A 23 -0.19 -4.26 16.75
CA GLY A 23 -1.09 -4.41 15.61
C GLY A 23 -1.87 -3.15 15.20
N TYR A 24 -1.53 -1.97 15.69
CA TYR A 24 -2.15 -0.72 15.28
C TYR A 24 -1.46 -0.09 14.08
N PHE A 25 -2.22 0.50 13.15
CA PHE A 25 -1.67 1.22 12.01
C PHE A 25 -1.75 2.75 12.16
N GLU A 26 -2.57 3.24 13.08
CA GLU A 26 -2.62 4.64 13.51
C GLU A 26 -2.95 4.72 15.00
N GLY A 27 -2.42 5.73 15.66
CA GLY A 27 -2.76 6.08 17.04
C GLY A 27 -4.13 6.77 17.15
N PRO A 28 -4.53 7.24 18.34
CA PRO A 28 -5.69 8.10 18.52
C PRO A 28 -5.59 9.35 17.63
N ASP A 29 -6.76 9.89 17.23
CA ASP A 29 -6.86 11.11 16.44
C ASP A 29 -6.10 11.06 15.10
N HIS A 30 -5.98 9.86 14.52
CA HIS A 30 -5.23 9.60 13.28
C HIS A 30 -3.72 9.88 13.37
N ASP A 31 -3.16 9.81 14.57
CA ASP A 31 -1.73 10.04 14.80
C ASP A 31 -0.88 8.99 14.09
N LEU A 32 0.04 9.44 13.24
CA LEU A 32 1.06 8.67 12.54
C LEU A 32 2.48 9.03 12.97
N GLY A 33 2.64 9.99 13.89
CA GLY A 33 3.96 10.52 14.32
C GLY A 33 4.84 9.51 15.06
N TRP A 34 4.32 8.34 15.39
CA TRP A 34 5.04 7.25 16.03
C TRP A 34 5.87 6.40 15.05
N GLN A 35 5.67 6.56 13.74
CA GLN A 35 6.38 5.81 12.72
C GLN A 35 7.82 6.29 12.57
N LEU A 36 8.77 5.37 12.62
CA LEU A 36 10.15 5.62 12.25
C LEU A 36 10.28 5.42 10.76
N ILE A 37 10.67 6.48 10.05
CA ILE A 37 10.90 6.43 8.60
C ILE A 37 12.25 7.11 8.35
N SER A 38 13.33 6.32 8.50
CA SER A 38 14.67 6.74 8.13
C SER A 38 14.81 6.93 6.62
N ASP A 39 15.82 7.66 6.18
CA ASP A 39 16.11 7.80 4.75
C ASP A 39 16.40 6.44 4.08
N GLU A 40 17.00 5.49 4.81
CA GLU A 40 17.20 4.11 4.35
C GLU A 40 15.85 3.42 4.06
N LEU A 41 14.94 3.45 5.02
CA LEU A 41 13.62 2.84 4.89
C LEU A 41 12.79 3.54 3.79
N HIS A 42 12.86 4.86 3.73
CA HIS A 42 12.15 5.63 2.70
C HIS A 42 12.70 5.34 1.30
N GLY A 43 14.02 5.27 1.13
CA GLY A 43 14.65 4.85 -0.12
C GLY A 43 14.21 3.44 -0.54
N HIS A 44 14.14 2.50 0.40
CA HIS A 44 13.61 1.16 0.15
C HIS A 44 12.14 1.19 -0.34
N PHE A 45 11.29 2.06 0.23
CA PHE A 45 9.93 2.26 -0.29
C PHE A 45 9.97 2.74 -1.74
N ASN A 46 10.78 3.75 -2.03
CA ASN A 46 10.86 4.36 -3.35
C ASN A 46 11.31 3.37 -4.43
N GLU A 47 12.38 2.60 -4.17
CA GLU A 47 12.89 1.59 -5.09
C GLU A 47 11.80 0.59 -5.50
N TRP A 48 11.01 0.13 -4.53
CA TRP A 48 9.95 -0.81 -4.84
C TRP A 48 8.73 -0.11 -5.48
N LEU A 49 8.28 1.03 -4.95
CA LEU A 49 7.12 1.74 -5.45
C LEU A 49 7.32 2.28 -6.87
N ALA A 50 8.55 2.63 -7.26
CA ALA A 50 8.86 3.00 -8.63
C ALA A 50 8.56 1.88 -9.65
N THR A 51 8.49 0.62 -9.22
CA THR A 51 8.12 -0.52 -10.08
C THR A 51 6.62 -0.81 -10.09
N ALA A 52 5.85 -0.19 -9.21
CA ALA A 52 4.41 -0.37 -9.12
C ALA A 52 3.68 0.23 -10.32
N GLY A 53 2.48 -0.24 -10.57
CA GLY A 53 1.69 0.22 -11.70
C GLY A 53 0.52 1.12 -11.32
N ALA A 54 0.06 1.10 -10.08
CA ALA A 54 -0.94 2.03 -9.55
C ALA A 54 -1.06 1.91 -8.03
N PHE A 55 -1.50 3.01 -7.39
CA PHE A 55 -2.02 2.99 -6.03
C PHE A 55 -3.53 2.71 -6.03
N LEU A 56 -3.97 1.90 -5.07
CA LEU A 56 -5.37 1.62 -4.76
C LEU A 56 -5.68 2.21 -3.40
N ASP A 57 -6.41 3.31 -3.35
CA ASP A 57 -6.64 4.06 -2.12
C ASP A 57 -8.12 4.17 -1.77
N GLY A 58 -8.43 4.19 -0.48
CA GLY A 58 -9.67 4.75 0.00
C GLY A 58 -9.59 6.28 0.02
N ARG A 59 -10.75 6.96 0.10
CA ARG A 59 -10.82 8.43 0.12
C ARG A 59 -9.88 9.06 1.16
N VAL A 60 -9.91 8.58 2.40
CA VAL A 60 -9.13 9.15 3.50
C VAL A 60 -7.63 9.05 3.24
N THR A 61 -7.16 7.88 2.78
CA THR A 61 -5.74 7.68 2.42
C THR A 61 -5.35 8.62 1.28
N TYR A 62 -6.17 8.67 0.22
CA TYR A 62 -5.91 9.56 -0.91
C TYR A 62 -5.84 11.03 -0.48
N GLU A 63 -6.81 11.53 0.28
CA GLU A 63 -6.85 12.92 0.75
C GLU A 63 -5.64 13.26 1.62
N LEU A 64 -5.25 12.36 2.53
CA LEU A 64 -4.04 12.50 3.36
C LEU A 64 -2.79 12.61 2.48
N MET A 65 -2.61 11.70 1.54
CA MET A 65 -1.45 11.71 0.65
C MET A 65 -1.46 12.94 -0.28
N ALA A 66 -2.61 13.31 -0.83
CA ALA A 66 -2.77 14.46 -1.73
C ALA A 66 -2.58 15.81 -1.03
N SER A 67 -2.74 15.89 0.28
CA SER A 67 -2.50 17.11 1.04
C SER A 67 -1.01 17.43 1.25
N HIS A 68 -0.13 16.45 1.14
CA HIS A 68 1.29 16.58 1.47
C HIS A 68 2.20 16.33 0.25
N TRP A 69 2.09 15.16 -0.39
CA TRP A 69 3.07 14.67 -1.35
C TRP A 69 3.22 15.50 -2.63
N PRO A 70 2.17 16.12 -3.18
CA PRO A 70 2.31 16.90 -4.42
C PRO A 70 3.33 18.04 -4.34
N THR A 71 3.58 18.54 -3.14
CA THR A 71 4.45 19.70 -2.88
C THR A 71 5.56 19.42 -1.87
N ALA A 72 5.73 18.19 -1.42
CA ALA A 72 6.73 17.83 -0.41
C ALA A 72 8.17 18.12 -0.86
N ASP A 73 8.44 18.09 -2.16
CA ASP A 73 9.73 18.44 -2.77
C ASP A 73 10.00 19.96 -2.80
N GLN A 74 9.04 20.81 -2.43
CA GLN A 74 9.22 22.25 -2.34
C GLN A 74 9.78 22.69 -0.98
N ASP A 75 9.81 21.81 0.01
CA ASP A 75 10.45 22.09 1.29
C ASP A 75 11.98 22.03 1.12
N PRO A 76 12.72 23.13 1.37
CA PRO A 76 14.18 23.13 1.29
C PRO A 76 14.88 22.16 2.23
N ALA A 77 14.17 21.69 3.29
CA ALA A 77 14.67 20.71 4.25
C ALA A 77 14.31 19.27 3.87
N ALA A 78 13.58 19.04 2.76
CA ALA A 78 13.21 17.71 2.34
C ALA A 78 14.43 16.87 2.01
N SER A 79 14.50 15.64 2.56
CA SER A 79 15.56 14.70 2.23
C SER A 79 15.40 14.15 0.80
N ALA A 80 16.48 13.60 0.25
CA ALA A 80 16.46 13.07 -1.12
C ALA A 80 15.35 12.01 -1.35
N PRO A 81 15.09 11.05 -0.44
CA PRO A 81 13.98 10.12 -0.60
C PRO A 81 12.59 10.78 -0.58
N VAL A 82 12.40 11.86 0.18
CA VAL A 82 11.15 12.64 0.20
C VAL A 82 10.91 13.30 -1.15
N VAL A 83 11.94 13.95 -1.69
CA VAL A 83 11.89 14.60 -3.03
C VAL A 83 11.55 13.58 -4.12
N GLU A 84 12.22 12.41 -4.09
CA GLU A 84 12.00 11.32 -5.05
C GLU A 84 10.56 10.80 -4.95
N PHE A 85 10.07 10.51 -3.73
CA PHE A 85 8.72 9.99 -3.55
C PHE A 85 7.64 10.99 -3.98
N ALA A 86 7.85 12.29 -3.77
CA ALA A 86 6.94 13.32 -4.26
C ALA A 86 6.72 13.20 -5.78
N GLY A 87 7.79 12.96 -6.55
CA GLY A 87 7.73 12.68 -7.99
C GLY A 87 6.98 11.38 -8.29
N ILE A 88 7.36 10.28 -7.64
CA ILE A 88 6.70 8.97 -7.79
C ILE A 88 5.20 9.11 -7.52
N TRP A 89 4.82 9.80 -6.44
CA TRP A 89 3.42 9.93 -6.06
C TRP A 89 2.62 10.74 -7.09
N ARG A 90 3.17 11.85 -7.62
CA ARG A 90 2.48 12.66 -8.64
C ARG A 90 2.20 11.86 -9.91
N ASP A 91 3.18 11.11 -10.37
CA ASP A 91 3.14 10.41 -11.66
C ASP A 91 2.37 9.09 -11.59
N MET A 92 2.40 8.41 -10.45
CA MET A 92 1.76 7.11 -10.25
C MET A 92 0.25 7.20 -10.54
N PRO A 93 -0.32 6.33 -11.38
CA PRO A 93 -1.77 6.20 -11.51
C PRO A 93 -2.42 5.83 -10.16
N LYS A 94 -3.54 6.46 -9.84
CA LYS A 94 -4.30 6.18 -8.63
C LYS A 94 -5.71 5.76 -8.96
N ILE A 95 -6.20 4.74 -8.26
CA ILE A 95 -7.58 4.30 -8.31
C ILE A 95 -8.15 4.47 -6.91
N VAL A 96 -9.03 5.47 -6.75
CA VAL A 96 -9.61 5.82 -5.45
C VAL A 96 -11.01 5.27 -5.33
N PHE A 97 -11.21 4.40 -4.34
CA PHE A 97 -12.51 3.81 -4.04
C PHE A 97 -13.27 4.72 -3.07
N SER A 98 -14.29 5.40 -3.59
CA SER A 98 -15.09 6.32 -2.80
C SER A 98 -16.49 6.53 -3.38
N ARG A 99 -17.50 6.46 -2.52
CA ARG A 99 -18.91 6.78 -2.89
C ARG A 99 -19.18 8.27 -2.87
N THR A 100 -18.37 9.06 -2.15
CA THR A 100 -18.63 10.48 -1.86
C THR A 100 -17.64 11.43 -2.52
N LEU A 101 -16.44 10.99 -2.88
CA LEU A 101 -15.46 11.84 -3.58
C LEU A 101 -15.97 12.11 -5.01
N GLU A 102 -16.14 13.38 -5.36
CA GLU A 102 -16.65 13.79 -6.68
C GLU A 102 -15.52 14.09 -7.66
N GLN A 103 -14.43 14.66 -7.17
CA GLN A 103 -13.30 15.07 -7.98
C GLN A 103 -11.98 14.67 -7.32
N ALA A 104 -11.00 14.34 -8.14
CA ALA A 104 -9.64 14.02 -7.71
C ALA A 104 -8.64 14.50 -8.77
N GLY A 105 -7.49 14.99 -8.32
CA GLY A 105 -6.37 15.37 -9.18
C GLY A 105 -5.29 14.27 -9.26
N TRP A 106 -4.12 14.63 -9.76
CA TRP A 106 -2.91 13.82 -9.66
C TRP A 106 -3.03 12.41 -10.26
N ASN A 107 -3.43 12.32 -11.53
CA ASN A 107 -3.52 11.05 -12.27
C ASN A 107 -4.45 10.01 -11.57
N THR A 108 -5.63 10.47 -11.12
CA THR A 108 -6.55 9.68 -10.31
C THR A 108 -7.83 9.33 -11.04
N THR A 109 -8.26 8.09 -10.93
CA THR A 109 -9.57 7.58 -11.34
C THR A 109 -10.40 7.25 -10.11
N ILE A 110 -11.64 7.72 -10.04
CA ILE A 110 -12.55 7.41 -8.92
C ILE A 110 -13.43 6.22 -9.30
N VAL A 111 -13.46 5.23 -8.41
CA VAL A 111 -14.32 4.03 -8.51
C VAL A 111 -15.26 3.99 -7.32
N ARG A 112 -16.51 3.60 -7.52
CA ARG A 112 -17.56 3.70 -6.48
C ARG A 112 -17.58 2.54 -5.51
N GLU A 113 -17.15 1.35 -5.95
CA GLU A 113 -17.19 0.11 -5.15
C GLU A 113 -16.11 -0.88 -5.59
N VAL A 114 -15.82 -1.85 -4.74
CA VAL A 114 -14.93 -2.96 -5.05
C VAL A 114 -15.74 -4.07 -5.71
N VAL A 115 -15.55 -4.25 -7.02
CA VAL A 115 -16.19 -5.31 -7.81
C VAL A 115 -15.13 -6.34 -8.20
N PRO A 116 -15.17 -7.59 -7.68
CA PRO A 116 -14.12 -8.59 -7.90
C PRO A 116 -13.78 -8.83 -9.36
N GLU A 117 -14.78 -8.84 -10.24
CA GLU A 117 -14.59 -9.04 -11.69
C GLU A 117 -13.79 -7.91 -12.33
N GLN A 118 -14.06 -6.65 -11.94
CA GLN A 118 -13.31 -5.49 -12.43
C GLN A 118 -11.87 -5.48 -11.89
N ILE A 119 -11.67 -5.95 -10.65
CA ILE A 119 -10.33 -6.11 -10.09
C ILE A 119 -9.56 -7.21 -10.84
N ALA A 120 -10.21 -8.33 -11.19
CA ALA A 120 -9.58 -9.37 -12.00
C ALA A 120 -9.17 -8.85 -13.39
N GLU A 121 -10.03 -8.07 -14.06
CA GLU A 121 -9.70 -7.41 -15.32
C GLU A 121 -8.52 -6.45 -15.17
N LEU A 122 -8.48 -5.67 -14.08
CA LEU A 122 -7.38 -4.75 -13.79
C LEU A 122 -6.06 -5.51 -13.59
N LYS A 123 -6.07 -6.64 -12.89
CA LYS A 123 -4.90 -7.52 -12.70
C LYS A 123 -4.42 -8.15 -14.01
N ALA A 124 -5.31 -8.41 -14.96
CA ALA A 124 -4.97 -8.99 -16.27
C ALA A 124 -4.29 -8.00 -17.22
N ARG A 125 -4.36 -6.69 -16.95
CA ARG A 125 -3.70 -5.66 -17.78
C ARG A 125 -2.18 -5.71 -17.60
N PRO A 126 -1.40 -5.38 -18.64
CA PRO A 126 0.06 -5.27 -18.50
C PRO A 126 0.43 -4.11 -17.56
N GLY A 127 1.54 -4.25 -16.84
CA GLY A 127 2.07 -3.21 -15.95
C GLY A 127 2.60 -3.77 -14.65
N GLY A 128 3.12 -2.89 -13.79
CA GLY A 128 3.58 -3.21 -12.44
C GLY A 128 2.43 -3.57 -11.50
N ASP A 129 2.77 -4.09 -10.33
CA ASP A 129 1.82 -4.50 -9.30
C ASP A 129 0.95 -3.33 -8.80
N LEU A 130 -0.19 -3.66 -8.22
CA LEU A 130 -1.14 -2.72 -7.64
C LEU A 130 -0.91 -2.63 -6.14
N VAL A 131 -0.64 -1.44 -5.63
CA VAL A 131 -0.33 -1.24 -4.21
C VAL A 131 -1.56 -0.70 -3.50
N ILE A 132 -2.05 -1.43 -2.51
CA ILE A 132 -3.18 -1.00 -1.69
C ILE A 132 -2.68 -0.51 -0.33
N GLY A 133 -3.04 0.71 0.02
CA GLY A 133 -2.84 1.32 1.34
C GLY A 133 -4.16 1.50 2.09
N GLY A 134 -4.06 1.60 3.42
CA GLY A 134 -5.22 1.85 4.28
C GLY A 134 -6.05 0.60 4.61
N SER A 135 -6.30 0.40 5.90
CA SER A 135 -6.93 -0.82 6.44
C SER A 135 -8.39 -0.99 6.03
N VAL A 136 -9.13 0.10 5.86
CA VAL A 136 -10.57 0.06 5.54
C VAL A 136 -10.80 -0.47 4.13
N LEU A 137 -10.06 0.04 3.14
CA LEU A 137 -10.16 -0.47 1.77
C LEU A 137 -9.63 -1.91 1.71
N ALA A 138 -8.49 -2.19 2.37
CA ALA A 138 -7.92 -3.53 2.42
C ALA A 138 -8.91 -4.55 3.01
N SER A 139 -9.72 -4.19 3.99
CA SER A 139 -10.75 -5.08 4.57
C SER A 139 -11.77 -5.53 3.51
N ALA A 140 -12.17 -4.65 2.60
CA ALA A 140 -13.06 -5.02 1.49
C ALA A 140 -12.36 -5.97 0.50
N PHE A 141 -11.05 -5.78 0.26
CA PHE A 141 -10.26 -6.67 -0.60
C PHE A 141 -10.02 -8.03 0.06
N TRP A 142 -9.78 -8.08 1.39
CA TRP A 142 -9.66 -9.33 2.14
C TRP A 142 -10.93 -10.16 2.10
N ALA A 143 -12.10 -9.53 2.20
CA ALA A 143 -13.39 -10.21 2.18
C ALA A 143 -13.62 -10.99 0.86
N HIS A 144 -12.97 -10.59 -0.21
CA HIS A 144 -13.05 -11.22 -1.53
C HIS A 144 -11.78 -11.98 -1.93
N ASP A 145 -10.83 -12.21 -1.00
CA ASP A 145 -9.52 -12.86 -1.26
C ASP A 145 -8.75 -12.27 -2.44
N LEU A 146 -8.77 -10.95 -2.60
CA LEU A 146 -8.17 -10.25 -3.74
C LEU A 146 -6.69 -9.89 -3.54
N ILE A 147 -6.19 -9.86 -2.30
CA ILE A 147 -4.81 -9.49 -1.98
C ILE A 147 -3.88 -10.69 -2.16
N ASP A 148 -2.79 -10.51 -2.93
CA ASP A 148 -1.84 -11.57 -3.27
C ASP A 148 -0.60 -11.56 -2.36
N GLU A 149 -0.19 -10.39 -1.90
CA GLU A 149 1.01 -10.19 -1.10
C GLU A 149 0.77 -9.15 -0.01
N MET A 150 1.39 -9.32 1.15
CA MET A 150 1.49 -8.31 2.21
C MET A 150 2.94 -7.88 2.40
N ARG A 151 3.14 -6.58 2.60
CA ARG A 151 4.38 -5.95 3.05
C ARG A 151 4.08 -5.17 4.32
N LEU A 152 4.39 -5.76 5.46
CA LEU A 152 4.17 -5.17 6.77
C LEU A 152 5.50 -4.64 7.31
N TYR A 153 5.56 -3.34 7.55
CA TYR A 153 6.70 -2.69 8.19
C TYR A 153 6.40 -2.57 9.68
N VAL A 154 6.87 -3.57 10.42
CA VAL A 154 6.66 -3.67 11.86
C VAL A 154 7.55 -2.68 12.57
N GLN A 155 6.95 -1.69 13.20
CA GLN A 155 7.62 -0.62 13.94
C GLN A 155 7.93 -1.08 15.37
N PRO A 156 9.10 -0.74 15.94
CA PRO A 156 9.50 -1.20 17.27
C PRO A 156 8.81 -0.38 18.39
N VAL A 157 7.48 -0.35 18.38
CA VAL A 157 6.66 0.44 19.31
C VAL A 157 5.40 -0.31 19.71
N LEU A 158 4.94 -0.10 20.94
CA LEU A 158 3.62 -0.48 21.43
C LEU A 158 2.77 0.79 21.59
N LEU A 159 1.62 0.83 20.94
CA LEU A 159 0.70 1.98 21.02
C LEU A 159 -0.34 1.82 22.13
N GLY A 160 -0.77 0.59 22.40
CA GLY A 160 -1.78 0.28 23.41
C GLY A 160 -3.22 0.71 23.06
N ARG A 161 -3.37 1.65 22.12
CA ARG A 161 -4.67 2.17 21.65
C ARG A 161 -4.53 2.77 20.26
N GLY A 162 -5.64 2.87 19.53
CA GLY A 162 -5.69 3.37 18.15
C GLY A 162 -6.56 2.50 17.28
N ARG A 163 -6.28 2.43 15.98
CA ARG A 163 -7.00 1.58 15.03
C ARG A 163 -6.15 0.37 14.65
N LEU A 164 -6.72 -0.81 14.86
CA LEU A 164 -6.09 -2.07 14.48
C LEU A 164 -5.97 -2.17 12.96
N LEU A 165 -4.82 -2.71 12.50
CA LEU A 165 -4.58 -2.95 11.08
C LEU A 165 -5.56 -3.98 10.52
N PHE A 166 -5.78 -5.06 11.25
CA PHE A 166 -6.72 -6.11 10.88
C PHE A 166 -7.96 -6.04 11.77
N GLN A 167 -9.11 -5.80 11.16
CA GLN A 167 -10.38 -5.83 11.85
C GLN A 167 -10.81 -7.28 12.12
N PRO A 168 -11.61 -7.53 13.17
CA PRO A 168 -12.21 -8.86 13.39
C PRO A 168 -12.93 -9.36 12.13
N SER A 169 -12.69 -10.61 11.78
CA SER A 169 -13.24 -11.25 10.58
C SER A 169 -13.43 -12.74 10.81
N ASP A 170 -14.49 -13.31 10.25
CA ASP A 170 -14.72 -14.75 10.22
C ASP A 170 -13.90 -15.46 9.12
N VAL A 171 -13.18 -14.71 8.30
CA VAL A 171 -12.37 -15.25 7.20
C VAL A 171 -10.95 -15.56 7.71
N THR A 172 -10.54 -16.82 7.59
CA THR A 172 -9.17 -17.25 7.85
C THR A 172 -8.38 -17.32 6.55
N LEU A 173 -7.34 -16.50 6.43
CA LEU A 173 -6.44 -16.48 5.29
C LEU A 173 -5.05 -16.99 5.71
N ARG A 174 -4.42 -17.79 4.87
CA ARG A 174 -3.09 -18.35 5.12
C ARG A 174 -2.05 -17.71 4.21
N PHE A 175 -0.88 -17.47 4.78
CA PHE A 175 0.24 -16.83 4.09
C PHE A 175 1.52 -17.60 4.32
N ARG A 176 2.45 -17.48 3.38
CA ARG A 176 3.82 -17.97 3.48
C ARG A 176 4.76 -16.77 3.62
N LEU A 177 5.63 -16.80 4.62
CA LEU A 177 6.70 -15.80 4.72
C LEU A 177 7.65 -15.98 3.53
N ALA A 178 7.82 -14.90 2.79
CA ALA A 178 8.74 -14.84 1.64
C ALA A 178 10.04 -14.08 1.98
N GLU A 179 9.97 -13.12 2.91
CA GLU A 179 11.11 -12.29 3.31
C GLU A 179 10.91 -11.70 4.71
N ALA A 180 12.00 -11.57 5.44
CA ALA A 180 12.08 -10.80 6.67
C ALA A 180 13.37 -9.97 6.63
N GLN A 181 13.24 -8.62 6.56
CA GLN A 181 14.36 -7.71 6.43
C GLN A 181 14.33 -6.67 7.55
N PRO A 182 15.34 -6.62 8.42
CA PRO A 182 15.49 -5.54 9.39
C PRO A 182 16.12 -4.30 8.74
N PHE A 183 15.78 -3.12 9.27
CA PHE A 183 16.39 -1.82 8.95
C PHE A 183 17.14 -1.27 10.16
N ALA A 184 18.04 -0.32 9.91
CA ALA A 184 18.92 0.23 10.96
C ALA A 184 18.15 0.94 12.09
N ASP A 185 16.96 1.48 11.81
CA ASP A 185 16.07 2.12 12.79
C ASP A 185 15.25 1.12 13.64
N GLY A 186 15.44 -0.18 13.43
CA GLY A 186 14.74 -1.25 14.16
C GLY A 186 13.41 -1.68 13.54
N VAL A 187 12.98 -1.04 12.46
CA VAL A 187 11.81 -1.48 11.67
C VAL A 187 12.13 -2.82 10.99
N VAL A 188 11.13 -3.70 10.89
CA VAL A 188 11.27 -4.98 10.19
C VAL A 188 10.21 -5.10 9.11
N LEU A 189 10.64 -5.26 7.85
CA LEU A 189 9.76 -5.71 6.79
C LEU A 189 9.47 -7.19 6.94
N LEU A 190 8.20 -7.54 6.95
CA LEU A 190 7.70 -8.89 6.78
C LEU A 190 6.90 -8.96 5.48
N ARG A 191 7.42 -9.71 4.51
CA ARG A 191 6.75 -9.93 3.22
C ARG A 191 6.14 -11.33 3.20
N TYR A 192 4.84 -11.37 3.01
CA TYR A 192 4.05 -12.59 2.98
C TYR A 192 3.32 -12.76 1.65
N GLU A 193 3.31 -13.97 1.13
CA GLU A 193 2.54 -14.34 -0.06
C GLU A 193 1.29 -15.14 0.33
N ARG A 194 0.17 -14.81 -0.30
CA ARG A 194 -1.11 -15.49 -0.08
C ARG A 194 -1.04 -16.93 -0.55
N LEU A 195 -1.40 -17.87 0.33
CA LEU A 195 -1.57 -19.27 -0.01
C LEU A 195 -3.06 -19.53 -0.34
N ARG A 196 -3.36 -19.67 -1.63
CA ARG A 196 -4.67 -20.13 -2.09
C ARG A 196 -4.63 -21.65 -2.24
N ALA A 197 -5.71 -22.33 -1.75
CA ALA A 197 -5.85 -23.76 -1.88
C ALA A 197 -6.05 -24.16 -3.33
#